data_bb59d20eb544e3bc454602e9ae9fb1ba
#
_entry.id   bb59d20eb544e3bc454602e9ae9fb1ba
#
_cell.length_a   1.000
_cell.length_b   1.000
_cell.length_c   1.000
_cell.angle_alpha   90.00
_cell.angle_beta   90.00
_cell.angle_gamma   90.00
#
_symmetry.space_group_name_H-M   'P 1'
#
loop_
_entity.id
_entity.type
_entity.pdbx_description
1 polymer ?
#
loop_
_entity_poly.entity_id
_entity_poly.type
_entity_poly.pdbx_seq_one_letter_code
_entity_poly.pdbx_strand_id
1 'polypeptide(L)'
;MALKPYDELRKLDIKEYVSKREGKDEKGKKIFLDYLNWAKCIDLLHENGAETVFYIPLKDKDGSFVFTSAEVVNKDGRKCGCYFVSVEIHIDDLVFVMDMPLMNGSNIVYSDTLNQLRISNAHARAFVKGVAIRTGLGFDLWVKEEEKQPDRMDDDLSSHSIFSIEKRVQMLLSDKLAQYGSEDDLCRAIGISKKNVGVILASFGSIDRFEKALKAL
;
A
#
# COMPACT_ATOMS: atom_id res chain seq x y z
N MET A 1 9.21 -34.33 14.61
CA MET A 1 9.77 -34.28 13.23
C MET A 1 10.11 -32.85 12.93
N ALA A 2 11.14 -32.55 12.16
CA ALA A 2 11.44 -31.17 11.79
C ALA A 2 10.51 -30.69 10.67
N LEU A 3 10.21 -29.39 10.64
CA LEU A 3 9.45 -28.76 9.56
C LEU A 3 10.07 -29.06 8.19
N LYS A 4 9.25 -29.45 7.23
CA LYS A 4 9.70 -29.69 5.85
C LYS A 4 10.40 -28.45 5.25
N PRO A 5 11.40 -28.65 4.35
CA PRO A 5 12.11 -27.57 3.73
C PRO A 5 11.20 -26.75 2.79
N TYR A 6 11.64 -25.50 2.48
CA TYR A 6 10.91 -24.53 1.68
C TYR A 6 10.36 -25.10 0.36
N ASP A 7 11.20 -25.79 -0.39
CA ASP A 7 10.83 -26.33 -1.72
C ASP A 7 9.74 -27.41 -1.67
N GLU A 8 9.65 -28.12 -0.57
CA GLU A 8 8.61 -29.13 -0.34
C GLU A 8 7.30 -28.46 0.07
N LEU A 9 7.36 -27.52 1.03
CA LEU A 9 6.18 -26.78 1.49
C LEU A 9 5.56 -25.94 0.37
N ARG A 10 6.38 -25.33 -0.49
CA ARG A 10 5.90 -24.56 -1.62
C ARG A 10 5.13 -25.41 -2.65
N LYS A 11 5.48 -26.68 -2.79
CA LYS A 11 4.83 -27.60 -3.74
C LYS A 11 3.58 -28.29 -3.20
N LEU A 12 3.21 -28.03 -1.93
CA LEU A 12 2.00 -28.63 -1.36
C LEU A 12 0.76 -28.19 -2.12
N ASP A 13 -0.10 -29.13 -2.46
CA ASP A 13 -1.43 -28.81 -2.97
C ASP A 13 -2.35 -28.40 -1.81
N ILE A 14 -2.60 -27.12 -1.69
CA ILE A 14 -3.40 -26.52 -0.62
C ILE A 14 -4.80 -26.10 -1.08
N LYS A 15 -5.25 -26.54 -2.25
CA LYS A 15 -6.54 -26.11 -2.85
C LYS A 15 -7.73 -26.36 -1.93
N GLU A 16 -7.73 -27.44 -1.18
CA GLU A 16 -8.80 -27.80 -0.24
C GLU A 16 -8.89 -26.84 0.97
N TYR A 17 -7.79 -26.16 1.28
CA TYR A 17 -7.68 -25.23 2.41
C TYR A 17 -7.92 -23.77 2.01
N VAL A 18 -8.08 -23.51 0.71
CA VAL A 18 -8.23 -22.19 0.14
C VAL A 18 -9.70 -21.82 0.00
N SER A 19 -10.09 -20.68 0.53
CA SER A 19 -11.39 -20.08 0.31
C SER A 19 -11.30 -18.91 -0.68
N LYS A 20 -12.39 -18.65 -1.41
CA LYS A 20 -12.47 -17.49 -2.31
C LYS A 20 -13.05 -16.30 -1.57
N ARG A 21 -12.37 -15.15 -1.66
CA ARG A 21 -12.89 -13.86 -1.19
C ARG A 21 -13.16 -12.95 -2.37
N GLU A 22 -14.29 -12.26 -2.32
CA GLU A 22 -14.64 -11.26 -3.31
C GLU A 22 -13.75 -10.02 -3.10
N GLY A 23 -13.13 -9.56 -4.16
CA GLY A 23 -12.40 -8.31 -4.26
C GLY A 23 -12.86 -7.53 -5.49
N LYS A 24 -12.22 -6.39 -5.76
CA LYS A 24 -12.43 -5.61 -6.98
C LYS A 24 -11.10 -5.38 -7.66
N ASP A 25 -11.08 -5.51 -8.99
CA ASP A 25 -9.93 -5.14 -9.80
C ASP A 25 -9.82 -3.61 -9.96
N GLU A 26 -8.84 -3.17 -10.72
CA GLU A 26 -8.57 -1.75 -10.99
C GLU A 26 -9.75 -1.01 -11.61
N LYS A 27 -10.57 -1.71 -12.37
CA LYS A 27 -11.75 -1.16 -13.05
C LYS A 27 -13.01 -1.26 -12.19
N GLY A 28 -12.88 -1.69 -10.93
CA GLY A 28 -14.00 -1.90 -10.01
C GLY A 28 -14.81 -3.18 -10.28
N LYS A 29 -14.35 -4.03 -11.22
CA LYS A 29 -14.99 -5.30 -11.53
C LYS A 29 -14.72 -6.31 -10.42
N LYS A 30 -15.73 -7.11 -10.06
CA LYS A 30 -15.59 -8.18 -9.08
C LYS A 30 -14.57 -9.22 -9.54
N ILE A 31 -13.61 -9.49 -8.67
CA ILE A 31 -12.64 -10.59 -8.80
C ILE A 31 -12.73 -11.49 -7.59
N PHE A 32 -12.24 -12.72 -7.73
CA PHE A 32 -12.11 -13.63 -6.60
C PHE A 32 -10.62 -13.85 -6.32
N LEU A 33 -10.24 -13.57 -5.07
CA LEU A 33 -8.91 -13.82 -4.55
C LEU A 33 -8.92 -15.12 -3.76
N ASP A 34 -7.94 -15.93 -3.99
CA ASP A 34 -7.73 -17.15 -3.23
C ASP A 34 -7.13 -16.78 -1.86
N TYR A 35 -7.70 -17.30 -0.79
CA TYR A 35 -7.34 -16.94 0.57
C TYR A 35 -7.10 -18.17 1.43
N LEU A 36 -5.90 -18.28 1.96
CA LEU A 36 -5.58 -19.27 2.99
C LEU A 36 -5.91 -18.70 4.37
N ASN A 37 -6.82 -19.36 5.09
CA ASN A 37 -7.16 -18.96 6.46
C ASN A 37 -5.96 -19.19 7.39
N TRP A 38 -5.75 -18.28 8.35
CA TRP A 38 -4.65 -18.38 9.32
C TRP A 38 -4.66 -19.67 10.15
N ALA A 39 -5.85 -20.15 10.56
CA ALA A 39 -5.96 -21.40 11.30
C ALA A 39 -5.56 -22.60 10.45
N LYS A 40 -6.00 -22.64 9.19
CA LYS A 40 -5.58 -23.67 8.24
C LYS A 40 -4.09 -23.61 7.92
N CYS A 41 -3.52 -22.41 7.91
CA CYS A 41 -2.08 -22.24 7.76
C CYS A 41 -1.32 -22.88 8.94
N ILE A 42 -1.81 -22.71 10.15
CA ILE A 42 -1.23 -23.36 11.36
C ILE A 42 -1.38 -24.89 11.26
N ASP A 43 -2.59 -25.41 10.95
CA ASP A 43 -2.83 -26.84 10.78
C ASP A 43 -1.84 -27.44 9.77
N LEU A 44 -1.68 -26.82 8.60
CA LEU A 44 -0.77 -27.28 7.55
C LEU A 44 0.70 -27.29 8.00
N LEU A 45 1.12 -26.30 8.79
CA LEU A 45 2.49 -26.30 9.33
C LEU A 45 2.70 -27.48 10.29
N HIS A 46 1.74 -27.74 11.19
CA HIS A 46 1.80 -28.91 12.09
C HIS A 46 1.78 -30.24 11.34
N GLU A 47 0.92 -30.39 10.34
CA GLU A 47 0.85 -31.59 9.48
C GLU A 47 2.18 -31.84 8.73
N ASN A 48 2.95 -30.78 8.52
CA ASN A 48 4.23 -30.83 7.81
C ASN A 48 5.46 -30.71 8.74
N GLY A 49 5.29 -31.01 10.03
CA GLY A 49 6.37 -31.26 10.96
C GLY A 49 6.72 -30.17 11.94
N ALA A 50 6.04 -29.00 11.91
CA ALA A 50 6.22 -27.99 12.93
C ALA A 50 5.59 -28.45 14.27
N GLU A 51 6.32 -28.32 15.36
CA GLU A 51 5.82 -28.62 16.72
C GLU A 51 5.17 -27.43 17.37
N THR A 52 5.70 -26.25 17.11
CA THR A 52 5.22 -24.99 17.70
C THR A 52 4.96 -23.95 16.61
N VAL A 53 3.73 -23.45 16.54
CA VAL A 53 3.33 -22.38 15.59
C VAL A 53 2.42 -21.39 16.29
N PHE A 54 2.85 -20.14 16.39
CA PHE A 54 2.00 -19.04 16.87
C PHE A 54 2.52 -17.69 16.38
N TYR A 55 1.73 -16.66 16.55
CA TYR A 55 2.18 -15.29 16.33
C TYR A 55 1.73 -14.35 17.45
N ILE A 56 2.50 -13.31 17.67
CA ILE A 56 2.27 -12.30 18.69
C ILE A 56 2.08 -10.95 17.98
N PRO A 57 0.88 -10.33 18.06
CA PRO A 57 0.70 -8.96 17.63
C PRO A 57 1.59 -8.01 18.43
N LEU A 58 2.42 -7.25 17.73
CA LEU A 58 3.31 -6.28 18.35
C LEU A 58 2.57 -4.97 18.61
N LYS A 59 3.04 -4.24 19.61
CA LYS A 59 2.56 -2.91 19.97
C LYS A 59 3.64 -1.88 19.71
N ASP A 60 3.23 -0.68 19.33
CA ASP A 60 4.11 0.47 19.29
C ASP A 60 4.52 0.93 20.72
N LYS A 61 5.32 1.97 20.80
CA LYS A 61 5.78 2.57 22.07
C LYS A 61 4.64 3.08 22.98
N ASP A 62 3.50 3.38 22.40
CA ASP A 62 2.32 3.92 23.10
C ASP A 62 1.30 2.83 23.43
N GLY A 63 1.61 1.56 23.14
CA GLY A 63 0.77 0.39 23.40
C GLY A 63 -0.29 0.12 22.34
N SER A 64 -0.27 0.83 21.22
CA SER A 64 -1.18 0.62 20.09
C SER A 64 -0.75 -0.57 19.24
N PHE A 65 -1.71 -1.34 18.72
CA PHE A 65 -1.46 -2.36 17.70
C PHE A 65 -1.34 -1.78 16.27
N VAL A 66 -1.52 -0.48 16.12
CA VAL A 66 -1.39 0.21 14.83
C VAL A 66 -0.17 1.10 14.89
N PHE A 67 0.76 0.83 13.99
CA PHE A 67 1.93 1.66 13.76
C PHE A 67 1.59 2.72 12.69
N THR A 68 2.14 3.92 12.87
CA THR A 68 1.94 5.03 11.94
C THR A 68 3.29 5.55 11.49
N SER A 69 3.62 5.44 10.20
CA SER A 69 4.88 5.93 9.65
C SER A 69 4.79 7.39 9.17
N ALA A 70 3.65 7.78 8.62
CA ALA A 70 3.37 9.15 8.19
C ALA A 70 1.88 9.44 8.37
N GLU A 71 1.55 10.60 8.92
CA GLU A 71 0.17 11.05 9.07
C GLU A 71 0.05 12.50 8.62
N VAL A 72 -0.96 12.78 7.83
CA VAL A 72 -1.30 14.12 7.35
C VAL A 72 -2.78 14.38 7.58
N VAL A 73 -3.14 15.66 7.69
CA VAL A 73 -4.55 16.08 7.76
C VAL A 73 -4.97 16.52 6.35
N ASN A 74 -6.02 15.91 5.82
CA ASN A 74 -6.55 16.29 4.52
C ASN A 74 -7.35 17.61 4.57
N LYS A 75 -7.84 18.06 3.41
CA LYS A 75 -8.62 19.31 3.29
C LYS A 75 -9.91 19.32 4.12
N ASP A 76 -10.46 18.14 4.40
CA ASP A 76 -11.68 17.97 5.20
C ASP A 76 -11.41 17.86 6.71
N GLY A 77 -10.15 18.07 7.13
CA GLY A 77 -9.72 17.97 8.52
C GLY A 77 -9.55 16.52 9.02
N ARG A 78 -9.64 15.50 8.15
CA ARG A 78 -9.47 14.10 8.54
C ARG A 78 -8.00 13.70 8.46
N LYS A 79 -7.56 12.96 9.45
CA LYS A 79 -6.22 12.38 9.47
C LYS A 79 -6.15 11.15 8.57
N CYS A 80 -5.17 11.12 7.69
CA CYS A 80 -4.85 9.97 6.84
C CYS A 80 -3.34 9.72 6.86
N GLY A 81 -2.94 8.48 6.63
CA GLY A 81 -1.53 8.14 6.69
C GLY A 81 -1.25 6.69 6.34
N CYS A 82 0.02 6.33 6.45
CA CYS A 82 0.47 4.96 6.31
C CYS A 82 0.35 4.26 7.66
N TYR A 83 -0.73 3.51 7.81
CA TYR A 83 -0.98 2.68 8.98
C TYR A 83 -0.64 1.24 8.67
N PHE A 84 0.02 0.56 9.60
CA PHE A 84 0.37 -0.85 9.46
C PHE A 84 0.29 -1.58 10.81
N VAL A 85 0.24 -2.88 10.76
CA VAL A 85 0.37 -3.77 11.91
C VAL A 85 1.67 -4.55 11.79
N SER A 86 2.17 -5.02 12.90
CA SER A 86 3.36 -5.86 12.98
C SER A 86 3.08 -7.11 13.80
N VAL A 87 3.57 -8.26 13.37
CA VAL A 87 3.47 -9.52 14.11
C VAL A 87 4.83 -10.19 14.21
N GLU A 88 5.14 -10.71 15.36
CA GLU A 88 6.24 -11.64 15.55
C GLU A 88 5.72 -13.07 15.36
N ILE A 89 6.35 -13.81 14.48
CA ILE A 89 5.94 -15.17 14.06
C ILE A 89 6.94 -16.16 14.59
N HIS A 90 6.44 -17.20 15.24
CA HIS A 90 7.21 -18.31 15.79
C HIS A 90 6.81 -19.61 15.09
N ILE A 91 7.79 -20.30 14.53
CA ILE A 91 7.65 -21.64 13.96
C ILE A 91 8.86 -22.46 14.43
N ASP A 92 8.67 -23.29 15.44
CA ASP A 92 9.77 -23.99 16.16
C ASP A 92 10.86 -22.98 16.58
N ASP A 93 12.11 -23.17 16.16
CA ASP A 93 13.23 -22.26 16.45
C ASP A 93 13.29 -21.03 15.53
N LEU A 94 12.40 -20.95 14.54
CA LEU A 94 12.36 -19.85 13.60
C LEU A 94 11.51 -18.70 14.16
N VAL A 95 12.12 -17.54 14.38
CA VAL A 95 11.45 -16.32 14.85
C VAL A 95 11.74 -15.16 13.90
N PHE A 96 10.70 -14.47 13.48
CA PHE A 96 10.83 -13.31 12.58
C PHE A 96 9.63 -12.38 12.69
N VAL A 97 9.81 -11.14 12.25
CA VAL A 97 8.75 -10.10 12.26
C VAL A 97 8.24 -9.88 10.84
N MET A 98 6.94 -9.64 10.73
CA MET A 98 6.27 -9.28 9.47
C MET A 98 5.33 -8.10 9.66
N ASP A 99 5.56 -7.08 8.86
CA ASP A 99 4.69 -5.90 8.80
C ASP A 99 3.64 -6.07 7.70
N MET A 100 2.44 -5.53 7.94
CA MET A 100 1.35 -5.56 6.97
C MET A 100 0.61 -4.24 6.95
N PRO A 101 0.51 -3.55 5.80
CA PRO A 101 -0.24 -2.31 5.71
C PRO A 101 -1.73 -2.54 5.98
N LEU A 102 -2.34 -1.59 6.67
CA LEU A 102 -3.78 -1.51 6.83
C LEU A 102 -4.36 -0.91 5.56
N MET A 103 -5.10 -1.72 4.79
CA MET A 103 -5.62 -1.33 3.50
C MET A 103 -7.13 -1.10 3.53
N ASN A 104 -7.62 -0.29 2.62
CA ASN A 104 -9.02 -0.05 2.36
C ASN A 104 -9.32 -0.24 0.86
N GLY A 105 -8.97 -1.40 0.32
CA GLY A 105 -8.84 -1.58 -1.11
C GLY A 105 -7.76 -0.61 -1.65
N SER A 106 -8.07 0.09 -2.74
CA SER A 106 -7.22 1.16 -3.29
C SER A 106 -7.49 2.56 -2.70
N ASN A 107 -8.36 2.66 -1.69
CA ASN A 107 -8.72 3.94 -1.11
C ASN A 107 -7.77 4.35 0.02
N ILE A 108 -7.68 5.66 0.25
CA ILE A 108 -6.95 6.24 1.37
C ILE A 108 -7.49 5.68 2.69
N VAL A 109 -6.59 5.33 3.59
CA VAL A 109 -6.94 4.91 4.95
C VAL A 109 -6.93 6.14 5.85
N TYR A 110 -8.08 6.39 6.49
CA TYR A 110 -8.24 7.44 7.48
C TYR A 110 -8.20 6.84 8.90
N SER A 111 -7.70 7.61 9.87
CA SER A 111 -7.63 7.17 11.26
C SER A 111 -9.00 6.76 11.83
N ASP A 112 -10.06 7.47 11.47
CA ASP A 112 -11.44 7.19 11.87
C ASP A 112 -12.07 5.95 11.21
N THR A 113 -11.41 5.38 10.18
CA THR A 113 -11.84 4.13 9.53
C THR A 113 -11.15 2.89 10.10
N LEU A 114 -10.20 3.08 11.01
CA LEU A 114 -9.53 1.98 11.71
C LEU A 114 -10.48 1.37 12.73
N ASN A 115 -10.69 0.07 12.64
CA ASN A 115 -11.52 -0.68 13.58
C ASN A 115 -10.88 -2.02 13.94
N GLN A 116 -11.36 -2.63 15.02
CA GLN A 116 -10.79 -3.88 15.54
C GLN A 116 -10.79 -5.01 14.50
N LEU A 117 -11.85 -5.14 13.71
CA LEU A 117 -11.94 -6.19 12.69
C LEU A 117 -10.88 -6.02 11.61
N ARG A 118 -10.65 -4.78 11.14
CA ARG A 118 -9.61 -4.47 10.14
C ARG A 118 -8.23 -4.77 10.69
N ILE A 119 -7.95 -4.37 11.93
CA ILE A 119 -6.67 -4.60 12.61
C ILE A 119 -6.43 -6.10 12.80
N SER A 120 -7.42 -6.83 13.31
CA SER A 120 -7.32 -8.28 13.50
C SER A 120 -7.10 -9.04 12.18
N ASN A 121 -7.82 -8.65 11.13
CA ASN A 121 -7.63 -9.24 9.80
C ASN A 121 -6.24 -8.95 9.22
N ALA A 122 -5.68 -7.76 9.48
CA ALA A 122 -4.33 -7.42 9.04
C ALA A 122 -3.27 -8.24 9.77
N HIS A 123 -3.41 -8.48 11.09
CA HIS A 123 -2.51 -9.38 11.83
C HIS A 123 -2.55 -10.80 11.26
N ALA A 124 -3.75 -11.34 11.00
CA ALA A 124 -3.90 -12.66 10.42
C ALA A 124 -3.26 -12.76 9.01
N ARG A 125 -3.42 -11.70 8.18
CA ARG A 125 -2.76 -11.63 6.86
C ARG A 125 -1.25 -11.51 6.97
N ALA A 126 -0.75 -10.70 7.92
CA ALA A 126 0.68 -10.58 8.20
C ALA A 126 1.29 -11.93 8.54
N PHE A 127 0.63 -12.70 9.43
CA PHE A 127 1.06 -14.05 9.75
C PHE A 127 1.13 -14.95 8.51
N VAL A 128 0.04 -15.06 7.75
CA VAL A 128 0.01 -15.97 6.57
C VAL A 128 1.01 -15.53 5.50
N LYS A 129 1.18 -14.23 5.25
CA LYS A 129 2.18 -13.71 4.30
C LYS A 129 3.61 -13.99 4.78
N GLY A 130 3.88 -13.77 6.07
CA GLY A 130 5.17 -14.05 6.67
C GLY A 130 5.54 -15.55 6.58
N VAL A 131 4.60 -16.43 6.90
CA VAL A 131 4.75 -17.89 6.71
C VAL A 131 5.07 -18.21 5.25
N ALA A 132 4.30 -17.67 4.31
CA ALA A 132 4.50 -17.95 2.88
C ALA A 132 5.89 -17.53 2.40
N ILE A 133 6.34 -16.33 2.78
CA ILE A 133 7.67 -15.83 2.41
C ILE A 133 8.78 -16.68 3.02
N ARG A 134 8.65 -17.06 4.28
CA ARG A 134 9.72 -17.71 5.03
C ARG A 134 9.79 -19.21 4.82
N THR A 135 8.65 -19.86 4.65
CA THR A 135 8.56 -21.33 4.55
C THR A 135 8.16 -21.84 3.17
N GLY A 136 7.66 -20.99 2.29
CA GLY A 136 7.12 -21.38 0.99
C GLY A 136 5.65 -21.82 1.02
N LEU A 137 5.08 -22.13 2.19
CA LEU A 137 3.71 -22.61 2.31
C LEU A 137 2.70 -21.57 1.78
N GLY A 138 1.99 -21.95 0.72
CA GLY A 138 1.00 -21.07 0.10
C GLY A 138 1.58 -19.84 -0.65
N PHE A 139 2.88 -19.79 -0.92
CA PHE A 139 3.53 -18.67 -1.58
C PHE A 139 2.90 -18.33 -2.94
N ASP A 140 2.51 -19.33 -3.71
CA ASP A 140 1.90 -19.13 -5.04
C ASP A 140 0.52 -18.45 -5.00
N LEU A 141 -0.16 -18.41 -3.84
CA LEU A 141 -1.38 -17.62 -3.66
C LEU A 141 -1.06 -16.12 -3.72
N TRP A 142 0.05 -15.70 -3.10
CA TRP A 142 0.50 -14.31 -3.09
C TRP A 142 0.99 -13.88 -4.48
N VAL A 143 1.73 -14.74 -5.19
CA VAL A 143 2.13 -14.47 -6.58
C VAL A 143 0.89 -14.22 -7.45
N LYS A 144 -0.14 -15.07 -7.35
CA LYS A 144 -1.39 -14.91 -8.08
C LYS A 144 -2.20 -13.69 -7.64
N GLU A 145 -2.14 -13.31 -6.37
CA GLU A 145 -2.78 -12.08 -5.87
C GLU A 145 -2.12 -10.85 -6.52
N GLU A 146 -0.79 -10.78 -6.53
CA GLU A 146 -0.03 -9.71 -7.17
C GLU A 146 -0.28 -9.64 -8.68
N GLU A 147 -0.36 -10.79 -9.37
CA GLU A 147 -0.70 -10.83 -10.79
C GLU A 147 -2.11 -10.31 -11.10
N LYS A 148 -3.08 -10.56 -10.19
CA LYS A 148 -4.47 -10.10 -10.35
C LYS A 148 -4.67 -8.65 -9.89
N GLN A 149 -3.85 -8.19 -8.99
CA GLN A 149 -3.83 -6.84 -8.44
C GLN A 149 -2.38 -6.35 -8.44
N PRO A 150 -1.77 -6.13 -9.61
CA PRO A 150 -0.43 -5.58 -9.67
C PRO A 150 -0.41 -4.29 -8.84
N ASP A 151 0.63 -4.16 -8.04
CA ASP A 151 0.83 -2.94 -7.25
C ASP A 151 0.76 -1.75 -8.21
N ARG A 152 -0.25 -0.91 -8.02
CA ARG A 152 -0.51 0.29 -8.82
C ARG A 152 0.54 1.39 -8.60
N MET A 153 1.72 1.03 -8.12
CA MET A 153 2.74 2.03 -7.84
C MET A 153 3.18 2.80 -9.09
N ASP A 154 2.99 2.24 -10.28
CA ASP A 154 3.51 2.89 -11.48
C ASP A 154 2.51 3.78 -12.22
N ASP A 155 1.20 3.51 -12.18
CA ASP A 155 0.24 4.26 -13.00
C ASP A 155 -0.62 5.28 -12.23
N ASP A 156 -1.01 5.01 -10.99
CA ASP A 156 -1.89 5.93 -10.24
C ASP A 156 -1.15 6.93 -9.35
N LEU A 157 0.06 6.61 -8.90
CA LEU A 157 0.96 7.60 -8.29
C LEU A 157 1.47 8.58 -9.35
N SER A 158 1.58 8.17 -10.62
CA SER A 158 1.91 9.08 -11.71
C SER A 158 0.79 10.05 -12.06
N SER A 159 -0.48 9.69 -11.85
CA SER A 159 -1.62 10.52 -12.24
C SER A 159 -2.22 11.36 -11.11
N HIS A 160 -2.06 10.99 -9.84
CA HIS A 160 -2.75 11.64 -8.72
C HIS A 160 -1.90 11.93 -7.48
N SER A 161 -0.61 11.58 -7.45
CA SER A 161 0.25 12.03 -6.36
C SER A 161 0.64 13.50 -6.55
N ILE A 162 0.65 14.28 -5.47
CA ILE A 162 1.18 15.65 -5.45
C ILE A 162 2.58 15.68 -6.11
N PHE A 163 3.39 14.65 -5.91
CA PHE A 163 4.74 14.51 -6.48
C PHE A 163 4.76 14.37 -8.01
N SER A 164 3.80 13.66 -8.60
CA SER A 164 3.73 13.50 -10.06
C SER A 164 3.07 14.71 -10.73
N ILE A 165 2.11 15.33 -10.05
CA ILE A 165 1.53 16.61 -10.49
C ILE A 165 2.61 17.70 -10.48
N GLU A 166 3.42 17.80 -9.41
CA GLU A 166 4.54 18.73 -9.31
C GLU A 166 5.57 18.50 -10.41
N LYS A 167 5.99 17.25 -10.64
CA LYS A 167 6.96 16.91 -11.70
C LYS A 167 6.42 17.24 -13.10
N ARG A 168 5.15 16.90 -13.35
CA ARG A 168 4.48 17.21 -14.61
C ARG A 168 4.32 18.71 -14.83
N VAL A 169 3.97 19.46 -13.78
CA VAL A 169 3.87 20.91 -13.81
C VAL A 169 5.25 21.55 -13.98
N GLN A 170 6.31 21.02 -13.35
CA GLN A 170 7.68 21.47 -13.56
C GLN A 170 8.15 21.27 -14.99
N MET A 171 7.83 20.13 -15.62
CA MET A 171 8.15 19.90 -17.03
C MET A 171 7.41 20.88 -17.94
N LEU A 172 6.09 21.05 -17.77
CA LEU A 172 5.30 22.01 -18.51
C LEU A 172 5.80 23.46 -18.31
N LEU A 173 6.17 23.81 -17.10
CA LEU A 173 6.74 25.12 -16.78
C LEU A 173 8.07 25.33 -17.49
N SER A 174 8.95 24.32 -17.50
CA SER A 174 10.24 24.36 -18.20
C SER A 174 10.05 24.55 -19.71
N ASP A 175 9.13 23.79 -20.33
CA ASP A 175 8.83 23.88 -21.75
C ASP A 175 8.26 25.26 -22.12
N LYS A 176 7.36 25.78 -21.27
CA LYS A 176 6.78 27.12 -21.51
C LYS A 176 7.80 28.24 -21.26
N LEU A 177 8.68 28.12 -20.26
CA LEU A 177 9.78 29.07 -20.06
C LEU A 177 10.72 29.12 -21.28
N ALA A 178 11.04 27.96 -21.87
CA ALA A 178 11.82 27.90 -23.09
C ALA A 178 11.11 28.59 -24.28
N GLN A 179 9.77 28.48 -24.35
CA GLN A 179 8.95 29.11 -25.39
C GLN A 179 8.81 30.62 -25.23
N TYR A 180 8.63 31.10 -23.98
CA TYR A 180 8.40 32.53 -23.70
C TYR A 180 9.68 33.32 -23.39
N GLY A 181 10.81 32.65 -23.24
CA GLY A 181 12.14 33.25 -23.09
C GLY A 181 12.43 33.88 -21.72
N SER A 182 11.40 34.22 -20.92
CA SER A 182 11.58 34.72 -19.56
C SER A 182 10.40 34.35 -18.64
N GLU A 183 10.65 34.27 -17.33
CA GLU A 183 9.60 34.09 -16.30
C GLU A 183 8.60 35.25 -16.30
N ASP A 184 9.06 36.46 -16.61
CA ASP A 184 8.23 37.65 -16.63
C ASP A 184 7.19 37.64 -17.75
N ASP A 185 7.59 37.17 -18.93
CA ASP A 185 6.70 37.06 -20.06
C ASP A 185 5.69 35.92 -19.86
N LEU A 186 6.15 34.81 -19.30
CA LEU A 186 5.28 33.71 -18.94
C LEU A 186 4.25 34.14 -17.86
N CYS A 187 4.69 34.81 -16.80
CA CYS A 187 3.81 35.30 -15.74
C CYS A 187 2.76 36.27 -16.28
N ARG A 188 3.14 37.16 -17.21
CA ARG A 188 2.20 38.09 -17.90
C ARG A 188 1.18 37.32 -18.75
N ALA A 189 1.61 36.29 -19.46
CA ALA A 189 0.74 35.48 -20.31
C ALA A 189 -0.30 34.68 -19.47
N ILE A 190 0.09 34.25 -18.28
CA ILE A 190 -0.81 33.52 -17.35
C ILE A 190 -1.68 34.50 -16.52
N GLY A 191 -1.42 35.83 -16.58
CA GLY A 191 -2.20 36.84 -15.87
C GLY A 191 -1.83 36.99 -14.39
N ILE A 192 -0.59 36.69 -14.00
CA ILE A 192 -0.08 36.85 -12.62
C ILE A 192 1.05 37.88 -12.56
N SER A 193 1.10 38.62 -11.45
CA SER A 193 2.22 39.50 -11.17
C SER A 193 3.45 38.72 -10.70
N LYS A 194 4.64 39.19 -11.15
CA LYS A 194 5.93 38.61 -10.84
C LYS A 194 6.15 38.38 -9.34
N LYS A 195 6.19 37.13 -8.91
CA LYS A 195 6.75 36.70 -7.61
C LYS A 195 7.23 35.24 -7.74
N ASN A 196 8.27 34.88 -6.99
CA ASN A 196 8.94 33.56 -7.00
C ASN A 196 8.01 32.37 -7.25
N VAL A 197 8.48 31.35 -7.99
CA VAL A 197 7.72 30.14 -8.39
C VAL A 197 6.90 29.50 -7.25
N GLY A 198 7.40 29.50 -6.01
CA GLY A 198 6.64 29.07 -4.83
C GLY A 198 5.40 29.91 -4.51
N VAL A 199 5.37 31.18 -4.96
CA VAL A 199 4.23 32.09 -4.80
C VAL A 199 3.23 31.95 -5.95
N ILE A 200 3.68 31.51 -7.12
CA ILE A 200 2.82 31.21 -8.27
C ILE A 200 1.85 30.09 -7.90
N LEU A 201 2.34 28.99 -7.31
CA LEU A 201 1.52 27.87 -6.82
C LEU A 201 0.49 28.35 -5.78
N ALA A 202 0.90 29.21 -4.84
CA ALA A 202 -0.01 29.79 -3.84
C ALA A 202 -1.07 30.72 -4.46
N SER A 203 -0.72 31.44 -5.53
CA SER A 203 -1.64 32.39 -6.22
C SER A 203 -2.74 31.67 -6.99
N PHE A 204 -2.52 30.47 -7.46
CA PHE A 204 -3.54 29.66 -8.16
C PHE A 204 -4.44 28.86 -7.22
N GLY A 205 -4.13 28.76 -5.93
CA GLY A 205 -4.90 28.04 -4.94
C GLY A 205 -4.91 26.53 -5.11
N SER A 206 -4.40 26.00 -6.23
CA SER A 206 -4.15 24.57 -6.44
C SER A 206 -3.24 24.34 -7.66
N ILE A 207 -2.45 23.27 -7.60
CA ILE A 207 -1.58 22.82 -8.69
C ILE A 207 -2.39 22.54 -9.98
N ASP A 208 -3.59 21.97 -9.85
CA ASP A 208 -4.47 21.68 -10.99
C ASP A 208 -4.89 22.93 -11.77
N ARG A 209 -5.16 24.03 -11.08
CA ARG A 209 -5.47 25.31 -11.74
C ARG A 209 -4.27 25.87 -12.48
N PHE A 210 -3.10 25.76 -11.88
CA PHE A 210 -1.86 26.18 -12.50
C PHE A 210 -1.53 25.35 -13.75
N GLU A 211 -1.67 24.02 -13.67
CA GLU A 211 -1.50 23.13 -14.82
C GLU A 211 -2.47 23.48 -15.97
N LYS A 212 -3.75 23.73 -15.64
CA LYS A 212 -4.73 24.16 -16.64
C LYS A 212 -4.36 25.48 -17.30
N ALA A 213 -3.87 26.45 -16.51
CA ALA A 213 -3.42 27.73 -17.04
C ALA A 213 -2.21 27.58 -17.98
N LEU A 214 -1.23 26.75 -17.62
CA LEU A 214 -0.08 26.44 -18.46
C LEU A 214 -0.46 25.71 -19.77
N LYS A 215 -1.46 24.85 -19.73
CA LYS A 215 -1.96 24.12 -20.91
C LYS A 215 -2.80 24.99 -21.85
N ALA A 216 -3.35 26.10 -21.33
CA ALA A 216 -4.14 27.03 -22.11
C ALA A 216 -3.30 28.04 -22.91
N LEU A 217 -1.98 28.11 -22.66
CA LEU A 217 -1.00 28.87 -23.42
C LEU A 217 -0.49 28.07 -24.62
#